data_48fcf4850488daed009b015e96d1f147
#
_entry.id   48fcf4850488daed009b015e96d1f147
#
_cell.length_a   1.000
_cell.length_b   1.000
_cell.length_c   1.000
_cell.angle_alpha   90.00
_cell.angle_beta   90.00
_cell.angle_gamma   90.00
#
_symmetry.space_group_name_H-M   'P 1'
#
loop_
_entity.id
_entity.type
_entity.pdbx_description
1 polymer ?
#
loop_
_entity_poly.entity_id
_entity_poly.type
_entity_poly.pdbx_seq_one_letter_code
_entity_poly.pdbx_strand_id
1 'polypeptide(L)'
;GEFKNIEEFKATTGGLMAYFYNEKSELREHIMDDLVSRAVGLMSWREVGEVLPYYCEGLIHLALLFEAGAITYDEQIEIDYSSYEALKGVYKRAYRDLAKHYISKADASLYLEDYAIKEAGVYLPKDEKVRAFVEHYYARYKAIGQQSVHIEDI
;
A
#
# COMPACT_ATOMS: atom_id res chain seq x y z
N GLY A 1 -0.25 20.51 -0.80
CA GLY A 1 0.16 19.94 -2.07
C GLY A 1 0.32 18.44 -2.03
N GLU A 2 0.67 17.88 -3.14
CA GLU A 2 0.82 16.42 -3.29
C GLU A 2 1.91 15.82 -2.41
N PHE A 3 2.86 16.63 -1.95
CA PHE A 3 3.89 16.21 -1.02
C PHE A 3 3.28 15.51 0.21
N LYS A 4 2.15 16.02 0.73
CA LYS A 4 1.49 15.43 1.89
C LYS A 4 1.02 14.00 1.64
N ASN A 5 0.75 13.64 0.39
CA ASN A 5 0.21 12.34 0.04
C ASN A 5 1.21 11.19 0.17
N ILE A 6 2.49 11.49 0.39
CA ILE A 6 3.53 10.48 0.62
C ILE A 6 4.06 10.49 2.06
N GLU A 7 3.65 11.45 2.88
CA GLU A 7 4.16 11.57 4.25
C GLU A 7 3.74 10.41 5.15
N GLU A 8 2.52 9.94 5.02
CA GLU A 8 2.05 8.80 5.82
C GLU A 8 2.79 7.52 5.43
N PHE A 9 3.03 7.31 4.14
CA PHE A 9 3.85 6.20 3.69
C PHE A 9 5.27 6.29 4.24
N LYS A 10 5.88 7.47 4.22
CA LYS A 10 7.21 7.67 4.78
C LYS A 10 7.26 7.34 6.27
N ALA A 11 6.28 7.81 7.04
CA ALA A 11 6.23 7.58 8.47
C ALA A 11 6.11 6.08 8.80
N THR A 12 5.20 5.39 8.13
CA THR A 12 4.96 3.97 8.39
C THR A 12 6.11 3.09 7.91
N THR A 13 6.72 3.40 6.76
CA THR A 13 7.85 2.61 6.26
C THR A 13 9.11 2.79 7.09
N GLY A 14 9.32 3.95 7.72
CA GLY A 14 10.42 4.15 8.65
C GLY A 14 10.38 3.14 9.79
N GLY A 15 9.20 2.97 10.40
CA GLY A 15 8.99 1.97 11.44
C GLY A 15 9.12 0.55 10.93
N LEU A 16 8.57 0.28 9.75
CA LEU A 16 8.64 -1.05 9.12
C LEU A 16 10.09 -1.46 8.82
N MET A 17 10.93 -0.51 8.39
CA MET A 17 12.35 -0.80 8.15
C MET A 17 13.04 -1.28 9.44
N ALA A 18 12.71 -0.70 10.58
CA ALA A 18 13.25 -1.14 11.87
C ALA A 18 12.85 -2.59 12.17
N TYR A 19 11.61 -2.97 11.88
CA TYR A 19 11.17 -4.35 12.02
C TYR A 19 11.94 -5.29 11.09
N PHE A 20 12.10 -4.93 9.82
CA PHE A 20 12.80 -5.76 8.85
C PHE A 20 14.28 -6.02 9.21
N TYR A 21 14.92 -5.09 9.90
CA TYR A 21 16.30 -5.27 10.33
C TYR A 21 16.44 -6.11 11.60
N ASN A 22 15.41 -6.17 12.42
CA ASN A 22 15.48 -6.77 13.75
C ASN A 22 14.46 -7.90 13.97
N GLU A 23 13.75 -8.33 12.94
CA GLU A 23 12.69 -9.32 13.08
C GLU A 23 13.24 -10.69 13.49
N LYS A 24 12.44 -11.38 14.30
CA LYS A 24 12.61 -12.79 14.56
C LYS A 24 11.78 -13.57 13.54
N SER A 25 12.25 -14.76 13.16
CA SER A 25 11.58 -15.55 12.11
C SER A 25 10.13 -15.88 12.44
N GLU A 26 9.80 -16.07 13.71
CA GLU A 26 8.42 -16.34 14.14
C GLU A 26 7.47 -15.15 13.98
N LEU A 27 7.98 -13.95 13.75
CA LEU A 27 7.16 -12.74 13.55
C LEU A 27 6.88 -12.42 12.09
N ARG A 28 7.50 -13.15 11.16
CA ARG A 28 7.40 -12.82 9.72
C ARG A 28 5.99 -12.85 9.18
N GLU A 29 5.23 -13.90 9.48
CA GLU A 29 3.85 -14.00 9.03
C GLU A 29 2.97 -12.90 9.63
N HIS A 30 3.20 -12.60 10.91
CA HIS A 30 2.46 -11.55 11.61
C HIS A 30 2.72 -10.18 10.98
N ILE A 31 3.97 -9.88 10.65
CA ILE A 31 4.33 -8.64 9.98
C ILE A 31 3.62 -8.53 8.63
N MET A 32 3.59 -9.62 7.86
CA MET A 32 2.90 -9.64 6.56
C MET A 32 1.40 -9.46 6.71
N ASP A 33 0.77 -10.15 7.66
CA ASP A 33 -0.66 -10.04 7.92
C ASP A 33 -1.04 -8.59 8.27
N ASP A 34 -0.28 -7.97 9.17
CA ASP A 34 -0.52 -6.59 9.59
C ASP A 34 -0.38 -5.62 8.43
N LEU A 35 0.64 -5.80 7.61
CA LEU A 35 0.89 -4.93 6.46
C LEU A 35 -0.23 -5.04 5.42
N VAL A 36 -0.66 -6.27 5.11
CA VAL A 36 -1.75 -6.50 4.17
C VAL A 36 -3.05 -5.93 4.71
N SER A 37 -3.36 -6.18 5.98
CA SER A 37 -4.57 -5.66 6.62
C SER A 37 -4.61 -4.13 6.60
N ARG A 38 -3.48 -3.48 6.88
CA ARG A 38 -3.39 -2.03 6.82
C ARG A 38 -3.63 -1.53 5.40
N ALA A 39 -2.93 -2.10 4.43
CA ALA A 39 -3.05 -1.66 3.03
C ALA A 39 -4.48 -1.77 2.51
N VAL A 40 -5.13 -2.90 2.76
CA VAL A 40 -6.51 -3.14 2.35
C VAL A 40 -7.47 -2.20 3.08
N GLY A 41 -7.30 -2.06 4.39
CA GLY A 41 -8.16 -1.20 5.21
C GLY A 41 -8.11 0.26 4.79
N LEU A 42 -6.95 0.75 4.36
CA LEU A 42 -6.80 2.15 3.93
C LEU A 42 -7.56 2.46 2.64
N MET A 43 -7.96 1.45 1.88
CA MET A 43 -8.75 1.66 0.67
C MET A 43 -10.15 2.22 0.98
N SER A 44 -10.65 2.04 2.19
CA SER A 44 -11.94 2.61 2.61
C SER A 44 -11.94 4.13 2.63
N TRP A 45 -10.77 4.77 2.66
CA TRP A 45 -10.62 6.22 2.70
C TRP A 45 -10.60 6.90 1.32
N ARG A 46 -10.86 6.14 0.25
CA ARG A 46 -10.74 6.60 -1.14
C ARG A 46 -11.45 7.91 -1.44
N GLU A 47 -12.66 8.11 -0.91
CA GLU A 47 -13.46 9.30 -1.18
C GLU A 47 -13.46 10.32 -0.03
N VAL A 48 -12.62 10.12 0.98
CA VAL A 48 -12.54 11.01 2.14
C VAL A 48 -11.33 11.93 1.98
N GLY A 49 -11.55 13.12 1.42
CA GLY A 49 -10.48 14.04 1.04
C GLY A 49 -9.53 14.45 2.15
N GLU A 50 -10.03 14.56 3.39
CA GLU A 50 -9.21 14.96 4.55
C GLU A 50 -8.13 13.94 4.89
N VAL A 51 -8.35 12.68 4.55
CA VAL A 51 -7.44 11.57 4.85
C VAL A 51 -6.82 10.97 3.58
N LEU A 52 -6.78 11.77 2.51
CA LEU A 52 -6.15 11.35 1.26
C LEU A 52 -4.73 10.81 1.42
N PRO A 53 -3.86 11.36 2.30
CA PRO A 53 -2.54 10.78 2.52
C PRO A 53 -2.55 9.32 2.98
N TYR A 54 -3.55 8.92 3.76
CA TYR A 54 -3.70 7.53 4.22
C TYR A 54 -4.11 6.61 3.07
N TYR A 55 -5.03 7.07 2.22
CA TYR A 55 -5.40 6.31 1.03
C TYR A 55 -4.20 6.13 0.09
N CYS A 56 -3.43 7.19 -0.13
CA CYS A 56 -2.21 7.12 -0.96
C CYS A 56 -1.17 6.16 -0.36
N GLU A 57 -1.02 6.16 0.96
CA GLU A 57 -0.17 5.19 1.65
C GLU A 57 -0.60 3.76 1.30
N GLY A 58 -1.90 3.49 1.36
CA GLY A 58 -2.43 2.18 1.02
C GLY A 58 -2.16 1.78 -0.43
N LEU A 59 -2.28 2.70 -1.37
CA LEU A 59 -1.98 2.44 -2.78
C LEU A 59 -0.52 2.04 -2.99
N ILE A 60 0.40 2.72 -2.32
CA ILE A 60 1.82 2.40 -2.41
C ILE A 60 2.09 1.02 -1.79
N HIS A 61 1.55 0.74 -0.61
CA HIS A 61 1.70 -0.57 0.02
C HIS A 61 1.19 -1.69 -0.86
N LEU A 62 0.02 -1.52 -1.47
CA LEU A 62 -0.54 -2.53 -2.37
C LEU A 62 0.37 -2.77 -3.58
N ALA A 63 0.88 -1.70 -4.19
CA ALA A 63 1.80 -1.83 -5.31
C ALA A 63 3.05 -2.65 -4.93
N LEU A 64 3.62 -2.39 -3.76
CA LEU A 64 4.82 -3.09 -3.29
C LEU A 64 4.52 -4.54 -2.91
N LEU A 65 3.37 -4.81 -2.29
CA LEU A 65 2.95 -6.16 -1.96
C LEU A 65 2.74 -7.02 -3.21
N PHE A 66 2.07 -6.47 -4.23
CA PHE A 66 1.90 -7.16 -5.51
C PHE A 66 3.24 -7.37 -6.23
N GLU A 67 4.10 -6.36 -6.24
CA GLU A 67 5.42 -6.46 -6.88
C GLU A 67 6.26 -7.59 -6.26
N ALA A 68 6.22 -7.74 -4.95
CA ALA A 68 6.97 -8.76 -4.23
C ALA A 68 6.36 -10.17 -4.37
N GLY A 69 5.15 -10.27 -4.90
CA GLY A 69 4.40 -11.53 -4.89
C GLY A 69 3.85 -11.90 -3.52
N ALA A 70 3.80 -10.94 -2.59
CA ALA A 70 3.26 -11.18 -1.24
C ALA A 70 1.76 -11.37 -1.26
N ILE A 71 1.07 -10.70 -2.16
CA ILE A 71 -0.35 -10.92 -2.40
C ILE A 71 -0.60 -11.16 -3.88
N THR A 72 -1.59 -12.00 -4.15
CA THR A 72 -2.15 -12.23 -5.47
C THR A 72 -3.66 -12.04 -5.39
N TYR A 73 -4.27 -11.69 -6.50
CA TYR A 73 -5.71 -11.48 -6.58
C TYR A 73 -6.27 -12.19 -7.81
N ASP A 74 -7.15 -13.16 -7.55
CA ASP A 74 -7.96 -13.84 -8.54
C ASP A 74 -9.28 -14.18 -7.86
N GLU A 75 -10.25 -13.28 -7.96
CA GLU A 75 -11.52 -13.28 -7.24
C GLU A 75 -11.40 -13.03 -5.73
N GLN A 76 -10.29 -13.43 -5.11
CA GLN A 76 -9.99 -13.11 -3.71
C GLN A 76 -8.49 -12.93 -3.52
N ILE A 77 -8.11 -12.26 -2.43
CA ILE A 77 -6.71 -12.07 -2.07
C ILE A 77 -6.16 -13.35 -1.44
N GLU A 78 -4.95 -13.70 -1.85
CA GLU A 78 -4.15 -14.73 -1.19
C GLU A 78 -2.81 -14.14 -0.78
N ILE A 79 -2.33 -14.52 0.41
CA ILE A 79 -1.03 -14.09 0.94
C ILE A 79 -0.04 -15.24 0.78
N ASP A 80 1.09 -14.95 0.14
CA ASP A 80 2.20 -15.89 0.02
C ASP A 80 3.29 -15.53 1.03
N TYR A 81 3.30 -16.23 2.16
CA TYR A 81 4.27 -15.97 3.23
C TYR A 81 5.70 -16.31 2.83
N SER A 82 5.91 -17.16 1.83
CA SER A 82 7.25 -17.47 1.33
C SER A 82 7.92 -16.28 0.66
N SER A 83 7.17 -15.24 0.31
CA SER A 83 7.68 -14.04 -0.34
C SER A 83 8.34 -13.04 0.61
N TYR A 84 8.44 -13.34 1.90
CA TYR A 84 8.90 -12.37 2.91
C TYR A 84 10.24 -11.72 2.55
N GLU A 85 11.24 -12.50 2.11
CA GLU A 85 12.55 -11.94 1.73
C GLU A 85 12.43 -11.03 0.50
N ALA A 86 11.62 -11.41 -0.49
CA ALA A 86 11.35 -10.56 -1.65
C ALA A 86 10.66 -9.26 -1.23
N LEU A 87 9.67 -9.35 -0.34
CA LEU A 87 8.95 -8.18 0.18
C LEU A 87 9.90 -7.22 0.88
N LYS A 88 10.77 -7.76 1.73
CA LYS A 88 11.79 -6.99 2.43
C LYS A 88 12.71 -6.23 1.47
N GLY A 89 13.15 -6.88 0.39
CA GLY A 89 13.96 -6.25 -0.65
C GLY A 89 13.23 -5.14 -1.39
N VAL A 90 11.97 -5.37 -1.74
CA VAL A 90 11.12 -4.38 -2.42
C VAL A 90 10.93 -3.14 -1.53
N TYR A 91 10.66 -3.32 -0.24
CA TYR A 91 10.52 -2.20 0.68
C TYR A 91 11.81 -1.44 0.92
N LYS A 92 12.95 -2.13 1.00
CA LYS A 92 14.25 -1.46 1.13
C LYS A 92 14.53 -0.58 -0.09
N ARG A 93 14.24 -1.07 -1.30
CA ARG A 93 14.38 -0.28 -2.52
C ARG A 93 13.44 0.92 -2.50
N ALA A 94 12.16 0.71 -2.19
CA ALA A 94 11.15 1.77 -2.17
C ALA A 94 11.51 2.86 -1.16
N TYR A 95 11.97 2.48 0.02
CA TYR A 95 12.38 3.44 1.05
C TYR A 95 13.61 4.24 0.62
N ARG A 96 14.56 3.59 -0.05
CA ARG A 96 15.74 4.26 -0.59
C ARG A 96 15.37 5.27 -1.67
N ASP A 97 14.44 4.90 -2.56
CA ASP A 97 13.95 5.79 -3.62
C ASP A 97 13.21 6.98 -3.02
N LEU A 98 12.40 6.73 -1.99
CA LEU A 98 11.70 7.79 -1.26
C LEU A 98 12.68 8.80 -0.66
N ALA A 99 13.75 8.31 -0.04
CA ALA A 99 14.77 9.17 0.57
C ALA A 99 15.41 10.11 -0.46
N LYS A 100 15.65 9.62 -1.67
CA LYS A 100 16.19 10.44 -2.77
C LYS A 100 15.24 11.56 -3.18
N HIS A 101 13.94 11.28 -3.21
CA HIS A 101 12.92 12.27 -3.57
C HIS A 101 12.73 13.35 -2.50
N TYR A 102 13.09 13.05 -1.25
CA TYR A 102 12.99 14.02 -0.16
C TYR A 102 14.09 15.08 -0.16
N ILE A 103 15.09 14.95 -1.00
CA ILE A 103 16.11 15.99 -1.18
C ILE A 103 15.47 17.27 -1.73
N SER A 104 14.44 17.13 -2.57
CA SER A 104 13.63 18.22 -3.09
C SER A 104 12.15 17.91 -2.90
N LYS A 105 11.39 18.86 -2.33
CA LYS A 105 9.95 18.69 -2.15
C LYS A 105 9.21 18.55 -3.47
N ALA A 106 9.72 19.17 -4.53
CA ALA A 106 9.14 19.04 -5.87
C ALA A 106 9.31 17.60 -6.39
N ASP A 107 10.50 17.04 -6.16
CA ASP A 107 10.76 15.65 -6.56
C ASP A 107 9.99 14.66 -5.70
N ALA A 108 9.76 14.99 -4.43
CA ALA A 108 9.00 14.13 -3.52
C ALA A 108 7.55 13.91 -3.99
N SER A 109 6.94 14.92 -4.59
CA SER A 109 5.58 14.77 -5.14
C SER A 109 5.53 13.80 -6.33
N LEU A 110 6.62 13.67 -7.07
CA LEU A 110 6.71 12.75 -8.20
C LEU A 110 6.80 11.29 -7.77
N TYR A 111 7.20 11.03 -6.53
CA TYR A 111 7.29 9.66 -6.01
C TYR A 111 5.95 8.92 -6.09
N LEU A 112 4.85 9.62 -5.77
CA LEU A 112 3.52 9.02 -5.84
C LEU A 112 3.15 8.60 -7.27
N GLU A 113 3.63 9.34 -8.27
CA GLU A 113 3.33 9.05 -9.67
C GLU A 113 3.92 7.72 -10.16
N ASP A 114 4.90 7.16 -9.45
CA ASP A 114 5.40 5.82 -9.76
C ASP A 114 4.39 4.73 -9.42
N TYR A 115 3.43 5.01 -8.55
CA TYR A 115 2.48 4.04 -8.02
C TYR A 115 1.04 4.32 -8.38
N ALA A 116 0.69 5.58 -8.61
CA ALA A 116 -0.70 6.00 -8.78
C ALA A 116 -0.85 7.08 -9.85
N ILE A 117 -2.01 7.06 -10.51
CA ILE A 117 -2.42 8.09 -11.44
C ILE A 117 -3.72 8.73 -10.94
N LYS A 118 -3.95 9.97 -11.32
CA LYS A 118 -5.15 10.69 -10.92
C LYS A 118 -6.13 10.73 -12.09
N GLU A 119 -7.30 10.13 -11.90
CA GLU A 119 -8.38 10.13 -12.89
C GLU A 119 -9.65 10.70 -12.25
N ALA A 120 -10.24 11.71 -12.88
CA ALA A 120 -11.46 12.36 -12.39
C ALA A 120 -11.37 12.77 -10.90
N GLY A 121 -10.19 13.24 -10.48
CA GLY A 121 -9.97 13.69 -9.10
C GLY A 121 -9.65 12.59 -8.09
N VAL A 122 -9.57 11.33 -8.53
CA VAL A 122 -9.30 10.19 -7.66
C VAL A 122 -7.97 9.53 -8.05
N TYR A 123 -7.13 9.24 -7.06
CA TYR A 123 -5.92 8.45 -7.29
C TYR A 123 -6.28 6.97 -7.45
N LEU A 124 -5.75 6.36 -8.50
CA LEU A 124 -5.92 4.94 -8.80
C LEU A 124 -4.56 4.29 -9.02
N PRO A 125 -4.43 2.98 -8.73
CA PRO A 125 -3.17 2.30 -9.00
C PRO A 125 -2.75 2.40 -10.46
N LYS A 126 -1.47 2.60 -10.67
CA LYS A 126 -0.87 2.63 -12.01
C LYS A 126 -0.79 1.23 -12.61
N ASP A 127 -0.49 0.23 -11.79
CA ASP A 127 -0.41 -1.16 -12.20
C ASP A 127 -1.82 -1.74 -12.39
N GLU A 128 -2.05 -2.44 -13.50
CA GLU A 128 -3.37 -2.97 -13.86
C GLU A 128 -3.88 -4.02 -12.88
N LYS A 129 -3.01 -4.87 -12.35
CA LYS A 129 -3.41 -5.92 -11.38
C LYS A 129 -3.81 -5.32 -10.05
N VAL A 130 -3.04 -4.36 -9.58
CA VAL A 130 -3.36 -3.62 -8.36
C VAL A 130 -4.67 -2.86 -8.54
N ARG A 131 -4.85 -2.24 -9.69
CA ARG A 131 -6.06 -1.49 -10.02
C ARG A 131 -7.30 -2.40 -10.01
N ALA A 132 -7.20 -3.58 -10.61
CA ALA A 132 -8.30 -4.53 -10.63
C ALA A 132 -8.73 -4.92 -9.21
N PHE A 133 -7.77 -5.16 -8.32
CA PHE A 133 -8.06 -5.44 -6.92
C PHE A 133 -8.73 -4.25 -6.23
N VAL A 134 -8.17 -3.05 -6.38
CA VAL A 134 -8.69 -1.84 -5.70
C VAL A 134 -10.13 -1.55 -6.15
N GLU A 135 -10.41 -1.68 -7.43
CA GLU A 135 -11.76 -1.48 -7.95
C GLU A 135 -12.74 -2.52 -7.39
N HIS A 136 -12.32 -3.79 -7.33
CA HIS A 136 -13.14 -4.85 -6.74
C HIS A 136 -13.40 -4.62 -5.26
N TYR A 137 -12.36 -4.29 -4.50
CA TYR A 137 -12.49 -4.01 -3.07
C TYR A 137 -13.47 -2.87 -2.83
N TYR A 138 -13.29 -1.77 -3.57
CA TYR A 138 -14.09 -0.58 -3.35
C TYR A 138 -15.56 -0.79 -3.71
N ALA A 139 -15.82 -1.55 -4.78
CA ALA A 139 -17.18 -1.92 -5.15
C ALA A 139 -17.85 -2.76 -4.05
N ARG A 140 -17.13 -3.70 -3.46
CA ARG A 140 -17.64 -4.51 -2.34
C ARG A 140 -17.83 -3.67 -1.08
N TYR A 141 -16.89 -2.80 -0.78
CA TYR A 141 -16.99 -1.89 0.36
C TYR A 141 -18.26 -1.03 0.26
N LYS A 142 -18.55 -0.48 -0.90
CA LYS A 142 -19.77 0.30 -1.13
C LYS A 142 -21.03 -0.54 -1.03
N ALA A 143 -21.01 -1.76 -1.54
CA ALA A 143 -22.17 -2.67 -1.51
C ALA A 143 -22.54 -3.08 -0.08
N ILE A 144 -21.55 -3.24 0.79
CA ILE A 144 -21.77 -3.60 2.20
C ILE A 144 -22.15 -2.36 3.02
N GLY A 145 -22.00 -1.15 2.45
CA GLY A 145 -22.12 0.11 3.16
C GLY A 145 -20.83 0.43 3.91
N GLN A 146 -20.91 1.09 5.05
CA GLN A 146 -19.73 1.50 5.82
C GLN A 146 -19.32 0.47 6.89
N GLN A 147 -19.63 -0.80 6.68
CA GLN A 147 -19.20 -1.85 7.58
C GLN A 147 -17.73 -2.19 7.34
N SER A 148 -17.05 -2.68 8.39
CA SER A 148 -15.67 -3.13 8.27
C SER A 148 -15.59 -4.31 7.30
N VAL A 149 -14.63 -4.23 6.37
CA VAL A 149 -14.36 -5.31 5.41
C VAL A 149 -13.06 -5.97 5.83
N HIS A 150 -13.09 -7.29 6.03
CA HIS A 150 -11.93 -8.10 6.35
C HIS A 150 -11.40 -8.76 5.08
N ILE A 151 -10.14 -9.21 5.12
CA ILE A 151 -9.49 -9.83 3.95
C ILE A 151 -10.30 -11.03 3.46
N GLU A 152 -10.82 -11.85 4.37
CA GLU A 152 -11.63 -13.01 4.05
C GLU A 152 -12.98 -12.68 3.41
N ASP A 153 -13.42 -11.44 3.49
CA ASP A 153 -14.69 -10.99 2.91
C ASP A 153 -14.52 -10.50 1.45
N ILE A 154 -13.31 -10.40 1.00
CA ILE A 154 -12.96 -9.93 -0.32
C ILE A 154 -12.82 -11.12 -1.28
#